data_9766cc0517c14cb6757ea41df12166c6
#
_entry.id   9766cc0517c14cb6757ea41df12166c6
#
_cell.length_a   1.000
_cell.length_b   1.000
_cell.length_c   1.000
_cell.angle_alpha   90.00
_cell.angle_beta   90.00
_cell.angle_gamma   90.00
#
_symmetry.space_group_name_H-M   'P 1'
#
loop_
_entity.id
_entity.type
_entity.pdbx_description
1 polymer ?
#
loop_
_entity_poly.entity_id
_entity_poly.type
_entity_poly.pdbx_seq_one_letter_code
_entity_poly.pdbx_strand_id
1 'polypeptide(L)'
;MTFKSFNLDPRVAAGVEALGYEVPTPIQNQAIPPIMQGRDVMGLAQTGTGKTAAFVLPILQRLLDGPRGHVRALVLAPTRELAEQIDEAIRTLGQKTGLRSVTLYGGVGIHPQIQTLRKGVEIVVACPGRLLDHLSQRTITLARLEVLVLDEADHMFDMGFLPDVRRILRHVPTERQTLMFSATMPDDIRHLAEDVLHKPVTVQIGHSAPVATVSHALYPVAPHLKTDLLMELLKHTDTESVLIFTRTKHRAKRLGENLEKAGYSATSLQGNLSQNRRQAALDGFRDGKYQIMVATDIAARGIDVTRISHVINYDIPGTADAYTHRIGRTGRAAKTGDAFTLVSEEDAVMVRTIERVLGAKIERRTVAGFDYGKSTPARSNEFARPPREPQRRRPQPSAIATRGQASNIGGSWSDSRSGEDRRPRNDQPGQRRSGQAPDTSNYRGRDQRRSRNTSRASA
;
A
#
# COMPACT_ATOMS: atom_id res chain seq x y z
N MET A 1 10.56 30.47 9.31
CA MET A 1 11.63 29.97 8.42
C MET A 1 11.06 29.73 7.04
N THR A 2 11.84 29.95 5.98
CA THR A 2 11.47 29.63 4.58
C THR A 2 12.32 28.48 4.10
N PHE A 3 11.98 27.83 3.00
CA PHE A 3 12.79 26.74 2.42
C PHE A 3 14.22 27.16 2.07
N LYS A 4 14.45 28.45 1.84
CA LYS A 4 15.80 29.01 1.60
C LYS A 4 16.77 28.76 2.78
N SER A 5 16.25 28.66 4.00
CA SER A 5 17.10 28.41 5.19
C SER A 5 17.71 27.00 5.22
N PHE A 6 17.26 26.06 4.38
CA PHE A 6 17.84 24.71 4.28
C PHE A 6 19.09 24.66 3.39
N ASN A 7 19.44 25.74 2.68
CA ASN A 7 20.60 25.81 1.77
C ASN A 7 20.64 24.64 0.77
N LEU A 8 19.48 24.37 0.13
CA LEU A 8 19.38 23.34 -0.89
C LEU A 8 20.15 23.75 -2.15
N ASP A 9 20.73 22.75 -2.84
CA ASP A 9 21.33 22.97 -4.15
C ASP A 9 20.30 23.62 -5.11
N PRO A 10 20.71 24.55 -5.98
CA PRO A 10 19.78 25.21 -6.90
C PRO A 10 18.91 24.27 -7.72
N ARG A 11 19.41 23.08 -8.08
CA ARG A 11 18.66 22.06 -8.81
C ARG A 11 17.51 21.46 -7.99
N VAL A 12 17.66 21.31 -6.68
CA VAL A 12 16.62 20.85 -5.76
C VAL A 12 15.69 22.00 -5.39
N ALA A 13 16.24 23.18 -5.14
CA ALA A 13 15.47 24.39 -4.82
C ALA A 13 14.49 24.75 -5.96
N ALA A 14 14.88 24.58 -7.21
CA ALA A 14 14.00 24.79 -8.37
C ALA A 14 12.74 23.90 -8.34
N GLY A 15 12.82 22.68 -7.80
CA GLY A 15 11.66 21.82 -7.61
C GLY A 15 10.72 22.30 -6.50
N VAL A 16 11.28 22.86 -5.43
CA VAL A 16 10.53 23.51 -4.33
C VAL A 16 9.76 24.72 -4.83
N GLU A 17 10.41 25.58 -5.62
CA GLU A 17 9.81 26.77 -6.23
C GLU A 17 8.71 26.41 -7.22
N ALA A 18 8.93 25.39 -8.06
CA ALA A 18 7.94 24.93 -9.04
C ALA A 18 6.64 24.42 -8.41
N LEU A 19 6.70 23.91 -7.17
CA LEU A 19 5.53 23.50 -6.38
C LEU A 19 4.92 24.63 -5.55
N GLY A 20 5.48 25.85 -5.57
CA GLY A 20 5.01 26.98 -4.78
C GLY A 20 5.19 26.77 -3.27
N TYR A 21 6.18 26.00 -2.85
CA TYR A 21 6.46 25.78 -1.43
C TYR A 21 7.21 26.98 -0.86
N GLU A 22 6.54 27.79 -0.07
CA GLU A 22 7.11 29.00 0.53
C GLU A 22 7.59 28.75 1.98
N VAL A 23 6.70 28.17 2.78
CA VAL A 23 6.93 27.94 4.22
C VAL A 23 6.94 26.44 4.51
N PRO A 24 8.02 25.92 5.12
CA PRO A 24 8.08 24.52 5.50
C PRO A 24 7.07 24.20 6.62
N THR A 25 6.43 23.05 6.51
CA THR A 25 5.55 22.53 7.56
C THR A 25 6.36 22.20 8.83
N PRO A 26 5.71 22.05 9.99
CA PRO A 26 6.41 21.72 11.24
C PRO A 26 7.29 20.47 11.14
N ILE A 27 6.83 19.38 10.47
CA ILE A 27 7.64 18.17 10.29
C ILE A 27 8.84 18.42 9.38
N GLN A 28 8.67 19.19 8.30
CA GLN A 28 9.75 19.55 7.40
C GLN A 28 10.82 20.40 8.12
N ASN A 29 10.36 21.38 8.88
CA ASN A 29 11.25 22.29 9.60
C ASN A 29 12.13 21.57 10.63
N GLN A 30 11.59 20.54 11.29
CA GLN A 30 12.32 19.78 12.31
C GLN A 30 13.09 18.59 11.76
N ALA A 31 12.61 17.93 10.69
CA ALA A 31 13.24 16.71 10.16
C ALA A 31 14.30 16.99 9.09
N ILE A 32 14.12 17.99 8.21
CA ILE A 32 15.07 18.27 7.12
C ILE A 32 16.49 18.53 7.65
N PRO A 33 16.72 19.39 8.64
CA PRO A 33 18.08 19.68 9.09
C PRO A 33 18.86 18.44 9.60
N PRO A 34 18.35 17.61 10.52
CA PRO A 34 19.06 16.42 10.96
C PRO A 34 19.25 15.38 9.84
N ILE A 35 18.30 15.25 8.89
CA ILE A 35 18.48 14.35 7.74
C ILE A 35 19.62 14.84 6.85
N MET A 36 19.70 16.15 6.58
CA MET A 36 20.80 16.77 5.81
C MET A 36 22.17 16.56 6.48
N GLN A 37 22.19 16.46 7.82
CA GLN A 37 23.40 16.15 8.59
C GLN A 37 23.78 14.67 8.58
N GLY A 38 23.03 13.82 7.86
CA GLY A 38 23.29 12.38 7.78
C GLY A 38 22.82 11.59 9.01
N ARG A 39 22.04 12.18 9.91
CA ARG A 39 21.54 11.50 11.11
C ARG A 39 20.30 10.66 10.78
N ASP A 40 20.13 9.57 11.49
CA ASP A 40 18.88 8.82 11.47
C ASP A 40 17.77 9.65 12.13
N VAL A 41 16.57 9.55 11.57
CA VAL A 41 15.41 10.31 12.04
C VAL A 41 14.20 9.40 12.21
N MET A 42 13.53 9.55 13.35
CA MET A 42 12.21 9.01 13.60
C MET A 42 11.20 10.15 13.61
N GLY A 43 10.36 10.20 12.58
CA GLY A 43 9.32 11.22 12.41
C GLY A 43 7.95 10.69 12.80
N LEU A 44 7.39 11.19 13.90
CA LEU A 44 6.03 10.90 14.36
C LEU A 44 5.10 12.02 13.91
N ALA A 45 4.37 11.77 12.82
CA ALA A 45 3.45 12.76 12.25
C ALA A 45 2.38 12.09 11.40
N GLN A 46 1.19 12.67 11.39
CA GLN A 46 0.05 12.17 10.60
C GLN A 46 0.26 12.31 9.09
N THR A 47 -0.56 11.60 8.30
CA THR A 47 -0.61 11.74 6.84
C THR A 47 -1.08 13.17 6.48
N GLY A 48 -0.48 13.76 5.44
CA GLY A 48 -0.82 15.12 5.00
C GLY A 48 -0.07 16.25 5.72
N THR A 49 0.85 15.94 6.65
CA THR A 49 1.70 16.92 7.33
C THR A 49 2.92 17.37 6.52
N GLY A 50 3.15 16.76 5.34
CA GLY A 50 4.30 17.07 4.49
C GLY A 50 5.53 16.17 4.70
N LYS A 51 5.38 14.98 5.30
CA LYS A 51 6.46 14.01 5.52
C LYS A 51 7.23 13.67 4.25
N THR A 52 6.53 13.50 3.13
CA THR A 52 7.17 13.11 1.86
C THR A 52 8.24 14.09 1.44
N ALA A 53 7.96 15.38 1.42
CA ALA A 53 8.98 16.39 1.11
C ALA A 53 10.07 16.47 2.18
N ALA A 54 9.76 16.17 3.46
CA ALA A 54 10.73 16.17 4.53
C ALA A 54 11.86 15.15 4.34
N PHE A 55 11.61 14.00 3.71
CA PHE A 55 12.67 13.06 3.38
C PHE A 55 13.13 13.12 1.92
N VAL A 56 12.26 13.46 0.96
CA VAL A 56 12.62 13.53 -0.46
C VAL A 56 13.66 14.62 -0.71
N LEU A 57 13.49 15.82 -0.16
CA LEU A 57 14.44 16.92 -0.38
C LEU A 57 15.88 16.60 0.06
N PRO A 58 16.12 16.10 1.30
CA PRO A 58 17.44 15.65 1.71
C PRO A 58 18.01 14.50 0.88
N ILE A 59 17.16 13.53 0.46
CA ILE A 59 17.59 12.42 -0.40
C ILE A 59 18.07 12.96 -1.74
N LEU A 60 17.29 13.81 -2.40
CA LEU A 60 17.68 14.43 -3.66
C LEU A 60 19.00 15.20 -3.51
N GLN A 61 19.13 16.03 -2.47
CA GLN A 61 20.34 16.77 -2.15
C GLN A 61 21.55 15.85 -2.00
N ARG A 62 21.45 14.79 -1.22
CA ARG A 62 22.53 13.82 -0.95
C ARG A 62 22.95 13.09 -2.21
N LEU A 63 22.01 12.73 -3.09
CA LEU A 63 22.27 11.92 -4.27
C LEU A 63 22.75 12.73 -5.49
N LEU A 64 22.78 14.06 -5.41
CA LEU A 64 23.27 14.91 -6.50
C LEU A 64 24.70 14.54 -6.92
N ASP A 65 25.53 14.24 -5.95
CA ASP A 65 26.89 13.79 -6.14
C ASP A 65 26.98 12.26 -6.04
N GLY A 66 28.00 11.69 -6.69
CA GLY A 66 28.28 10.27 -6.64
C GLY A 66 27.78 9.48 -7.86
N PRO A 67 27.91 8.14 -7.81
CA PRO A 67 27.69 7.28 -8.97
C PRO A 67 26.23 7.24 -9.42
N ARG A 68 26.04 7.24 -10.75
CA ARG A 68 24.72 7.13 -11.37
C ARG A 68 24.41 5.68 -11.76
N GLY A 69 23.13 5.38 -11.96
CA GLY A 69 22.67 4.08 -12.45
C GLY A 69 22.68 2.96 -11.40
N HIS A 70 22.90 3.30 -10.14
CA HIS A 70 22.86 2.35 -9.02
C HIS A 70 21.82 2.79 -8.00
N VAL A 71 21.14 1.82 -7.36
CA VAL A 71 20.18 2.11 -6.29
C VAL A 71 20.94 2.59 -5.05
N ARG A 72 20.74 3.85 -4.70
CA ARG A 72 21.36 4.55 -3.55
C ARG A 72 20.35 4.94 -2.48
N ALA A 73 19.07 5.10 -2.86
CA ALA A 73 17.99 5.30 -1.91
C ALA A 73 16.85 4.31 -2.14
N LEU A 74 16.31 3.79 -1.04
CA LEU A 74 15.14 2.92 -1.01
C LEU A 74 14.10 3.50 -0.07
N VAL A 75 12.89 3.68 -0.58
CA VAL A 75 11.71 4.03 0.21
C VAL A 75 10.77 2.85 0.24
N LEU A 76 10.46 2.32 1.41
CA LEU A 76 9.42 1.30 1.60
C LEU A 76 8.10 1.96 1.94
N ALA A 77 7.05 1.59 1.21
CA ALA A 77 5.69 2.09 1.39
C ALA A 77 4.70 0.90 1.46
N PRO A 78 3.67 0.96 2.33
CA PRO A 78 2.72 -0.14 2.51
C PRO A 78 1.84 -0.39 1.30
N THR A 79 1.53 0.64 0.52
CA THR A 79 0.57 0.57 -0.59
C THR A 79 1.19 1.07 -1.89
N ARG A 80 0.60 0.62 -3.01
CA ARG A 80 1.01 1.04 -4.35
C ARG A 80 0.75 2.52 -4.58
N GLU A 81 -0.40 2.97 -4.12
CA GLU A 81 -0.87 4.34 -4.25
C GLU A 81 0.11 5.31 -3.56
N LEU A 82 0.56 4.96 -2.34
CA LEU A 82 1.56 5.76 -1.63
C LEU A 82 2.93 5.68 -2.34
N ALA A 83 3.31 4.52 -2.86
CA ALA A 83 4.55 4.38 -3.61
C ALA A 83 4.56 5.27 -4.88
N GLU A 84 3.44 5.34 -5.60
CA GLU A 84 3.28 6.21 -6.77
C GLU A 84 3.32 7.70 -6.39
N GLN A 85 2.66 8.10 -5.29
CA GLN A 85 2.68 9.47 -4.79
C GLN A 85 4.09 9.92 -4.37
N ILE A 86 4.83 9.04 -3.70
CA ILE A 86 6.22 9.33 -3.31
C ILE A 86 7.09 9.46 -4.56
N ASP A 87 6.94 8.59 -5.55
CA ASP A 87 7.70 8.64 -6.80
C ASP A 87 7.37 9.92 -7.61
N GLU A 88 6.10 10.30 -7.65
CA GLU A 88 5.66 11.57 -8.25
C GLU A 88 6.30 12.77 -7.54
N ALA A 89 6.32 12.78 -6.22
CA ALA A 89 6.99 13.83 -5.44
C ALA A 89 8.50 13.86 -5.73
N ILE A 90 9.16 12.69 -5.83
CA ILE A 90 10.59 12.59 -6.19
C ILE A 90 10.83 13.17 -7.57
N ARG A 91 10.01 12.84 -8.57
CA ARG A 91 10.15 13.35 -9.94
C ARG A 91 9.91 14.84 -10.03
N THR A 92 8.88 15.34 -9.35
CA THR A 92 8.52 16.75 -9.39
C THR A 92 9.57 17.61 -8.66
N LEU A 93 9.95 17.24 -7.44
CA LEU A 93 10.98 17.94 -6.68
C LEU A 93 12.38 17.77 -7.30
N GLY A 94 12.63 16.62 -7.92
CA GLY A 94 13.91 16.27 -8.53
C GLY A 94 14.05 16.61 -10.01
N GLN A 95 13.09 17.33 -10.64
CA GLN A 95 13.04 17.54 -12.09
C GLN A 95 14.31 18.14 -12.73
N LYS A 96 15.09 18.90 -11.97
CA LYS A 96 16.36 19.51 -12.42
C LYS A 96 17.61 18.77 -11.96
N THR A 97 17.47 17.65 -11.23
CA THR A 97 18.59 16.91 -10.66
C THR A 97 19.17 15.83 -11.58
N GLY A 98 18.40 15.39 -12.58
CA GLY A 98 18.74 14.26 -13.43
C GLY A 98 18.75 12.90 -12.72
N LEU A 99 18.29 12.84 -11.45
CA LEU A 99 18.09 11.61 -10.72
C LEU A 99 16.86 10.86 -11.26
N ARG A 100 16.97 9.53 -11.32
CA ARG A 100 15.91 8.66 -11.82
C ARG A 100 15.34 7.82 -10.70
N SER A 101 14.03 7.65 -10.71
CA SER A 101 13.31 6.82 -9.75
C SER A 101 12.47 5.76 -10.44
N VAL A 102 12.10 4.72 -9.70
CA VAL A 102 11.18 3.67 -10.14
C VAL A 102 10.32 3.19 -8.98
N THR A 103 9.05 2.90 -9.28
CA THR A 103 8.14 2.23 -8.33
C THR A 103 8.15 0.71 -8.55
N LEU A 104 8.21 -0.06 -7.44
CA LEU A 104 8.16 -1.52 -7.45
C LEU A 104 6.98 -2.00 -6.59
N TYR A 105 5.89 -2.44 -7.22
CA TYR A 105 4.71 -2.97 -6.54
C TYR A 105 4.06 -4.13 -7.29
N GLY A 106 3.32 -4.94 -6.57
CA GLY A 106 2.65 -6.12 -7.10
C GLY A 106 1.35 -5.80 -7.86
N GLY A 107 0.76 -6.80 -8.56
CA GLY A 107 -0.51 -6.71 -9.30
C GLY A 107 -0.40 -6.06 -10.67
N VAL A 108 0.82 -5.76 -11.09
CA VAL A 108 1.21 -5.40 -12.46
C VAL A 108 2.35 -6.30 -12.91
N GLY A 109 2.61 -6.34 -14.21
CA GLY A 109 3.72 -7.14 -14.77
C GLY A 109 5.07 -6.76 -14.17
N ILE A 110 5.91 -7.75 -13.87
CA ILE A 110 7.25 -7.50 -13.32
C ILE A 110 8.24 -7.04 -14.40
N HIS A 111 8.06 -7.47 -15.65
CA HIS A 111 9.00 -7.20 -16.74
C HIS A 111 9.24 -5.71 -17.02
N PRO A 112 8.23 -4.81 -17.07
CA PRO A 112 8.48 -3.37 -17.21
C PRO A 112 9.34 -2.81 -16.09
N GLN A 113 9.14 -3.28 -14.85
CA GLN A 113 9.95 -2.86 -13.70
C GLN A 113 11.40 -3.32 -13.86
N ILE A 114 11.63 -4.57 -14.30
CA ILE A 114 12.98 -5.09 -14.61
C ILE A 114 13.66 -4.27 -15.71
N GLN A 115 12.94 -3.91 -16.77
CA GLN A 115 13.50 -3.09 -17.85
C GLN A 115 13.93 -1.71 -17.36
N THR A 116 13.12 -1.08 -16.46
CA THR A 116 13.47 0.21 -15.89
C THR A 116 14.69 0.11 -14.95
N LEU A 117 14.75 -0.92 -14.11
CA LEU A 117 15.92 -1.19 -13.25
C LEU A 117 17.20 -1.39 -14.07
N ARG A 118 17.13 -2.11 -15.21
CA ARG A 118 18.29 -2.33 -16.11
C ARG A 118 18.82 -1.04 -16.74
N LYS A 119 17.97 -0.04 -16.97
CA LYS A 119 18.40 1.29 -17.44
C LYS A 119 19.17 2.07 -16.37
N GLY A 120 19.16 1.57 -15.14
CA GLY A 120 19.77 2.17 -13.97
C GLY A 120 18.90 3.28 -13.37
N VAL A 121 18.73 3.23 -12.07
CA VAL A 121 17.99 4.24 -11.27
C VAL A 121 18.73 4.46 -9.96
N GLU A 122 18.62 5.65 -9.40
CA GLU A 122 19.23 6.01 -8.13
C GLU A 122 18.28 5.82 -6.95
N ILE A 123 16.96 5.94 -7.20
CA ILE A 123 15.94 5.89 -6.15
C ILE A 123 14.90 4.81 -6.49
N VAL A 124 14.60 3.97 -5.51
CA VAL A 124 13.55 2.95 -5.62
C VAL A 124 12.49 3.22 -4.56
N VAL A 125 11.24 3.29 -4.98
CA VAL A 125 10.08 3.32 -4.07
C VAL A 125 9.36 1.98 -4.20
N ALA A 126 9.24 1.21 -3.11
CA ALA A 126 8.80 -0.17 -3.20
C ALA A 126 7.77 -0.57 -2.15
N CYS A 127 6.82 -1.42 -2.56
CA CYS A 127 6.06 -2.23 -1.62
C CYS A 127 6.86 -3.49 -1.25
N PRO A 128 6.88 -3.90 0.04
CA PRO A 128 7.77 -4.95 0.53
C PRO A 128 7.75 -6.26 -0.27
N GLY A 129 6.56 -6.81 -0.55
CA GLY A 129 6.44 -8.10 -1.26
C GLY A 129 7.08 -8.09 -2.65
N ARG A 130 6.82 -7.06 -3.47
CA ARG A 130 7.38 -6.95 -4.82
C ARG A 130 8.90 -6.69 -4.81
N LEU A 131 9.41 -5.96 -3.83
CA LEU A 131 10.85 -5.80 -3.68
C LEU A 131 11.53 -7.14 -3.39
N LEU A 132 10.92 -7.98 -2.53
CA LEU A 132 11.41 -9.33 -2.27
C LEU A 132 11.37 -10.22 -3.52
N ASP A 133 10.35 -10.08 -4.39
CA ASP A 133 10.33 -10.77 -5.70
C ASP A 133 11.55 -10.38 -6.55
N HIS A 134 11.86 -9.08 -6.64
CA HIS A 134 13.02 -8.59 -7.38
C HIS A 134 14.35 -9.05 -6.76
N LEU A 135 14.47 -9.03 -5.44
CA LEU A 135 15.66 -9.50 -4.72
C LEU A 135 15.88 -11.01 -4.94
N SER A 136 14.82 -11.81 -4.85
CA SER A 136 14.88 -13.27 -5.07
C SER A 136 15.27 -13.62 -6.50
N GLN A 137 14.82 -12.84 -7.49
CA GLN A 137 15.18 -12.99 -8.90
C GLN A 137 16.51 -12.31 -9.26
N ARG A 138 17.18 -11.67 -8.30
CA ARG A 138 18.46 -10.93 -8.50
C ARG A 138 18.37 -9.86 -9.60
N THR A 139 17.20 -9.25 -9.79
CA THR A 139 16.96 -8.18 -10.76
C THR A 139 17.28 -6.80 -10.21
N ILE A 140 17.54 -6.72 -8.91
CA ILE A 140 17.98 -5.53 -8.17
C ILE A 140 19.06 -5.92 -7.17
N THR A 141 19.98 -4.99 -6.90
CA THR A 141 20.93 -5.07 -5.79
C THR A 141 20.83 -3.80 -4.93
N LEU A 142 20.87 -3.98 -3.63
CA LEU A 142 20.84 -2.89 -2.64
C LEU A 142 22.22 -2.66 -1.99
N ALA A 143 23.28 -3.28 -2.51
CA ALA A 143 24.63 -3.25 -1.92
C ALA A 143 25.25 -1.85 -1.83
N ARG A 144 24.74 -0.87 -2.60
CA ARG A 144 25.20 0.52 -2.61
C ARG A 144 24.18 1.49 -2.01
N LEU A 145 23.26 0.96 -1.18
CA LEU A 145 22.23 1.78 -0.56
C LEU A 145 22.86 2.70 0.50
N GLU A 146 22.58 3.98 0.37
CA GLU A 146 23.03 5.03 1.30
C GLU A 146 21.90 5.48 2.23
N VAL A 147 20.66 5.47 1.74
CA VAL A 147 19.48 5.93 2.49
C VAL A 147 18.36 4.91 2.40
N LEU A 148 17.83 4.51 3.55
CA LEU A 148 16.62 3.72 3.69
C LEU A 148 15.53 4.56 4.35
N VAL A 149 14.33 4.56 3.75
CA VAL A 149 13.14 5.18 4.35
C VAL A 149 12.07 4.12 4.57
N LEU A 150 11.50 4.07 5.76
CA LEU A 150 10.29 3.32 6.09
C LEU A 150 9.17 4.36 6.27
N ASP A 151 8.29 4.51 5.28
CA ASP A 151 7.16 5.44 5.38
C ASP A 151 5.87 4.70 5.73
N GLU A 152 5.05 5.31 6.60
CA GLU A 152 3.86 4.70 7.19
C GLU A 152 4.15 3.32 7.81
N ALA A 153 5.14 3.26 8.70
CA ALA A 153 5.59 2.00 9.31
C ALA A 153 4.48 1.27 10.09
N ASP A 154 3.62 2.01 10.77
CA ASP A 154 2.41 1.48 11.44
C ASP A 154 1.44 0.81 10.45
N HIS A 155 1.25 1.38 9.29
CA HIS A 155 0.43 0.76 8.24
C HIS A 155 1.10 -0.50 7.66
N MET A 156 2.43 -0.52 7.51
CA MET A 156 3.13 -1.75 7.11
C MET A 156 2.93 -2.87 8.14
N PHE A 157 2.92 -2.53 9.43
CA PHE A 157 2.62 -3.47 10.51
C PHE A 157 1.19 -4.01 10.41
N ASP A 158 0.20 -3.11 10.33
CA ASP A 158 -1.23 -3.48 10.20
C ASP A 158 -1.52 -4.40 9.01
N MET A 159 -0.76 -4.26 7.93
CA MET A 159 -0.86 -5.11 6.74
C MET A 159 -0.07 -6.42 6.85
N GLY A 160 0.63 -6.65 7.96
CA GLY A 160 1.42 -7.85 8.20
C GLY A 160 2.74 -7.90 7.43
N PHE A 161 3.27 -6.75 6.97
CA PHE A 161 4.53 -6.68 6.22
C PHE A 161 5.79 -6.65 7.10
N LEU A 162 5.66 -6.63 8.41
CA LEU A 162 6.83 -6.60 9.31
C LEU A 162 7.85 -7.73 9.05
N PRO A 163 7.42 -9.00 8.82
CA PRO A 163 8.36 -10.05 8.44
C PRO A 163 9.07 -9.79 7.10
N ASP A 164 8.37 -9.20 6.13
CA ASP A 164 8.93 -8.87 4.82
C ASP A 164 9.93 -7.72 4.94
N VAL A 165 9.63 -6.69 5.73
CA VAL A 165 10.57 -5.59 6.03
C VAL A 165 11.84 -6.15 6.67
N ARG A 166 11.73 -7.03 7.68
CA ARG A 166 12.90 -7.68 8.30
C ARG A 166 13.71 -8.51 7.31
N ARG A 167 13.06 -9.16 6.33
CA ARG A 167 13.77 -9.88 5.25
C ARG A 167 14.53 -8.92 4.33
N ILE A 168 13.92 -7.78 3.96
CA ILE A 168 14.57 -6.75 3.13
C ILE A 168 15.79 -6.17 3.85
N LEU A 169 15.69 -5.92 5.16
CA LEU A 169 16.80 -5.38 5.96
C LEU A 169 18.06 -6.24 5.94
N ARG A 170 17.96 -7.55 5.66
CA ARG A 170 19.12 -8.44 5.47
C ARG A 170 19.87 -8.23 4.15
N HIS A 171 19.28 -7.49 3.21
CA HIS A 171 19.87 -7.21 1.90
C HIS A 171 20.42 -5.78 1.77
N VAL A 172 20.27 -4.96 2.81
CA VAL A 172 20.79 -3.58 2.81
C VAL A 172 22.08 -3.47 3.63
N PRO A 173 23.01 -2.56 3.28
CA PRO A 173 24.23 -2.33 4.06
C PRO A 173 23.93 -1.93 5.52
N THR A 174 24.80 -2.30 6.42
CA THR A 174 24.71 -1.85 7.82
C THR A 174 24.99 -0.35 7.93
N GLU A 175 26.02 0.14 7.23
CA GLU A 175 26.34 1.56 7.14
C GLU A 175 25.41 2.24 6.14
N ARG A 176 24.40 2.90 6.63
CA ARG A 176 23.42 3.68 5.88
C ARG A 176 22.75 4.69 6.81
N GLN A 177 22.14 5.68 6.23
CA GLN A 177 21.17 6.52 6.94
C GLN A 177 19.81 5.86 6.89
N THR A 178 19.12 5.76 8.03
CA THR A 178 17.77 5.22 8.09
C THR A 178 16.78 6.26 8.61
N LEU A 179 15.69 6.43 7.87
CA LEU A 179 14.61 7.34 8.22
C LEU A 179 13.33 6.51 8.41
N MET A 180 12.62 6.73 9.49
CA MET A 180 11.37 6.04 9.77
C MET A 180 10.27 7.05 10.08
N PHE A 181 9.16 6.96 9.35
CA PHE A 181 7.99 7.80 9.54
C PHE A 181 6.79 6.96 9.90
N SER A 182 6.05 7.38 10.92
CA SER A 182 4.84 6.71 11.40
C SER A 182 3.87 7.73 11.99
N ALA A 183 2.58 7.43 11.94
CA ALA A 183 1.59 8.25 12.64
C ALA A 183 1.42 7.78 14.09
N THR A 184 1.58 6.49 14.37
CA THR A 184 1.45 5.87 15.68
C THR A 184 2.70 5.06 16.03
N MET A 185 2.89 4.76 17.34
CA MET A 185 4.06 4.04 17.85
C MET A 185 3.64 2.88 18.77
N PRO A 186 2.96 1.85 18.25
CA PRO A 186 2.74 0.62 18.99
C PRO A 186 4.07 -0.09 19.30
N ASP A 187 4.08 -1.01 20.26
CA ASP A 187 5.30 -1.65 20.75
C ASP A 187 6.08 -2.37 19.63
N ASP A 188 5.41 -3.02 18.70
CA ASP A 188 6.07 -3.68 17.57
C ASP A 188 6.81 -2.69 16.66
N ILE A 189 6.27 -1.48 16.47
CA ILE A 189 6.92 -0.42 15.70
C ILE A 189 8.07 0.20 16.51
N ARG A 190 7.94 0.29 17.82
CA ARG A 190 9.01 0.72 18.71
C ARG A 190 10.21 -0.24 18.63
N HIS A 191 9.95 -1.55 18.72
CA HIS A 191 10.99 -2.57 18.56
C HIS A 191 11.63 -2.53 17.17
N LEU A 192 10.84 -2.34 16.11
CA LEU A 192 11.40 -2.16 14.77
C LEU A 192 12.30 -0.93 14.69
N ALA A 193 11.90 0.20 15.31
CA ALA A 193 12.69 1.41 15.32
C ALA A 193 14.03 1.20 16.05
N GLU A 194 14.02 0.50 17.19
CA GLU A 194 15.22 0.13 17.96
C GLU A 194 16.16 -0.78 17.13
N ASP A 195 15.59 -1.71 16.34
CA ASP A 195 16.35 -2.64 15.49
C ASP A 195 17.02 -1.94 14.29
N VAL A 196 16.42 -0.87 13.74
CA VAL A 196 16.84 -0.32 12.43
C VAL A 196 17.45 1.07 12.47
N LEU A 197 17.19 1.86 13.52
CA LEU A 197 17.69 3.23 13.67
C LEU A 197 18.90 3.29 14.59
N HIS A 198 19.91 4.07 14.19
CA HIS A 198 21.09 4.31 15.00
C HIS A 198 21.06 5.72 15.62
N LYS A 199 20.86 5.80 16.95
CA LYS A 199 20.80 7.07 17.72
C LYS A 199 19.93 8.13 17.00
N PRO A 200 18.66 7.83 16.68
CA PRO A 200 17.84 8.72 15.87
C PRO A 200 17.53 10.03 16.57
N VAL A 201 17.33 11.06 15.75
CA VAL A 201 16.62 12.26 16.18
C VAL A 201 15.13 11.95 16.10
N THR A 202 14.44 12.01 17.23
CA THR A 202 12.98 11.87 17.24
C THR A 202 12.34 13.23 17.01
N VAL A 203 11.59 13.34 15.95
CA VAL A 203 10.76 14.49 15.61
C VAL A 203 9.31 14.11 15.81
N GLN A 204 8.70 14.67 16.81
CA GLN A 204 7.29 14.43 17.08
C GLN A 204 6.50 15.71 16.85
N ILE A 205 5.68 15.70 15.84
CA ILE A 205 4.70 16.77 15.65
C ILE A 205 3.49 16.38 16.48
N GLY A 206 3.27 17.15 17.52
CA GLY A 206 2.18 16.93 18.45
C GLY A 206 0.88 16.74 17.66
N HIS A 207 0.01 15.93 18.18
CA HIS A 207 -1.36 15.84 17.72
C HIS A 207 -1.98 17.24 17.94
N SER A 208 -1.69 18.19 17.04
CA SER A 208 -2.67 19.23 16.79
C SER A 208 -3.83 18.42 16.21
N ALA A 209 -4.74 18.16 17.13
CA ALA A 209 -5.80 17.19 16.92
C ALA A 209 -6.46 17.48 15.55
N PRO A 210 -6.45 16.53 14.57
CA PRO A 210 -7.39 16.60 13.45
C PRO A 210 -8.82 16.74 14.00
N VAL A 211 -8.98 16.34 15.26
CA VAL A 211 -10.17 16.47 16.08
C VAL A 211 -10.64 17.92 16.27
N ALA A 212 -9.74 18.90 16.33
CA ALA A 212 -10.13 20.30 16.55
C ALA A 212 -10.71 20.98 15.28
N THR A 213 -10.36 20.48 14.09
CA THR A 213 -10.83 21.02 12.80
C THR A 213 -11.93 20.17 12.17
N VAL A 214 -12.24 18.99 12.73
CA VAL A 214 -13.25 18.07 12.23
C VAL A 214 -14.45 18.04 13.20
N SER A 215 -15.64 18.37 12.70
CA SER A 215 -16.89 18.17 13.43
C SER A 215 -17.24 16.69 13.44
N HIS A 216 -17.48 16.12 14.62
CA HIS A 216 -17.80 14.69 14.78
C HIS A 216 -19.25 14.49 15.17
N ALA A 217 -19.92 13.55 14.49
CA ALA A 217 -21.27 13.14 14.86
C ALA A 217 -21.45 11.62 14.77
N LEU A 218 -22.11 11.04 15.77
CA LEU A 218 -22.61 9.67 15.76
C LEU A 218 -24.08 9.66 15.39
N TYR A 219 -24.45 8.75 14.50
CA TYR A 219 -25.83 8.52 14.10
C TYR A 219 -26.24 7.10 14.52
N PRO A 220 -26.90 6.96 15.70
CA PRO A 220 -27.39 5.65 16.14
C PRO A 220 -28.48 5.14 15.20
N VAL A 221 -28.30 3.92 14.68
CA VAL A 221 -29.22 3.34 13.69
C VAL A 221 -29.13 1.81 13.68
N ALA A 222 -30.27 1.15 13.48
CA ALA A 222 -30.29 -0.29 13.30
C ALA A 222 -29.52 -0.72 12.05
N PRO A 223 -28.80 -1.87 12.05
CA PRO A 223 -27.95 -2.29 10.93
C PRO A 223 -28.66 -2.30 9.57
N HIS A 224 -29.94 -2.72 9.52
CA HIS A 224 -30.72 -2.79 8.29
C HIS A 224 -31.15 -1.42 7.73
N LEU A 225 -31.11 -0.37 8.53
CA LEU A 225 -31.46 0.99 8.14
C LEU A 225 -30.25 1.86 7.76
N LYS A 226 -29.01 1.34 7.91
CA LYS A 226 -27.80 2.13 7.64
C LYS A 226 -27.77 2.71 6.22
N THR A 227 -28.22 1.95 5.21
CA THR A 227 -28.22 2.43 3.82
C THR A 227 -29.28 3.52 3.61
N ASP A 228 -30.49 3.33 4.15
CA ASP A 228 -31.57 4.31 4.05
C ASP A 228 -31.17 5.62 4.74
N LEU A 229 -30.59 5.53 5.95
CA LEU A 229 -30.09 6.70 6.68
C LEU A 229 -28.94 7.40 5.95
N LEU A 230 -28.01 6.65 5.36
CA LEU A 230 -26.93 7.23 4.56
C LEU A 230 -27.49 8.04 3.38
N MET A 231 -28.50 7.49 2.67
CA MET A 231 -29.14 8.19 1.56
C MET A 231 -29.83 9.49 2.03
N GLU A 232 -30.45 9.46 3.21
CA GLU A 232 -31.08 10.65 3.78
C GLU A 232 -30.05 11.70 4.21
N LEU A 233 -28.95 11.28 4.87
CA LEU A 233 -27.84 12.16 5.22
C LEU A 233 -27.25 12.86 3.98
N LEU A 234 -27.05 12.12 2.89
CA LEU A 234 -26.47 12.68 1.66
C LEU A 234 -27.37 13.72 0.98
N LYS A 235 -28.70 13.67 1.16
CA LYS A 235 -29.63 14.68 0.64
C LYS A 235 -29.50 16.04 1.37
N HIS A 236 -29.16 15.97 2.67
CA HIS A 236 -29.09 17.14 3.54
C HIS A 236 -27.65 17.67 3.73
N THR A 237 -26.67 17.02 3.09
CA THR A 237 -25.28 17.39 3.22
C THR A 237 -24.80 18.03 1.92
N ASP A 238 -24.16 19.18 2.02
CA ASP A 238 -23.48 19.79 0.84
C ASP A 238 -22.24 18.95 0.51
N THR A 239 -22.41 18.04 -0.44
CA THR A 239 -21.45 16.99 -0.76
C THR A 239 -20.56 17.39 -1.92
N GLU A 240 -19.54 18.21 -1.68
CA GLU A 240 -18.51 18.45 -2.70
C GLU A 240 -17.66 17.21 -2.95
N SER A 241 -17.22 16.54 -1.89
CA SER A 241 -16.39 15.33 -1.96
C SER A 241 -16.52 14.50 -0.68
N VAL A 242 -17.11 13.32 -0.80
CA VAL A 242 -17.41 12.42 0.32
C VAL A 242 -16.64 11.12 0.22
N LEU A 243 -15.93 10.77 1.30
CA LEU A 243 -15.29 9.46 1.45
C LEU A 243 -16.05 8.60 2.45
N ILE A 244 -16.60 7.48 1.98
CA ILE A 244 -17.38 6.54 2.80
C ILE A 244 -16.56 5.30 3.09
N PHE A 245 -16.41 4.97 4.38
CA PHE A 245 -15.68 3.78 4.82
C PHE A 245 -16.60 2.63 5.15
N THR A 246 -16.30 1.45 4.59
CA THR A 246 -16.98 0.18 4.90
C THR A 246 -15.98 -0.88 5.35
N ARG A 247 -16.44 -1.84 6.15
CA ARG A 247 -15.63 -2.92 6.72
C ARG A 247 -15.13 -3.91 5.66
N THR A 248 -15.91 -4.17 4.60
CA THR A 248 -15.59 -5.22 3.63
C THR A 248 -15.62 -4.72 2.18
N LYS A 249 -14.75 -5.33 1.34
CA LYS A 249 -14.69 -5.04 -0.10
C LYS A 249 -16.01 -5.29 -0.84
N HIS A 250 -16.78 -6.29 -0.42
CA HIS A 250 -18.08 -6.61 -1.01
C HIS A 250 -19.11 -5.53 -0.68
N ARG A 251 -19.09 -5.03 0.57
CA ARG A 251 -19.97 -3.92 0.98
C ARG A 251 -19.59 -2.64 0.27
N ALA A 252 -18.29 -2.33 0.15
CA ALA A 252 -17.83 -1.16 -0.60
C ALA A 252 -18.33 -1.16 -2.05
N LYS A 253 -18.20 -2.29 -2.74
CA LYS A 253 -18.71 -2.46 -4.12
C LYS A 253 -20.22 -2.22 -4.17
N ARG A 254 -20.97 -2.96 -3.35
CA ARG A 254 -22.46 -2.91 -3.36
C ARG A 254 -23.00 -1.54 -3.00
N LEU A 255 -22.40 -0.88 -1.99
CA LEU A 255 -22.83 0.45 -1.58
C LEU A 255 -22.54 1.48 -2.68
N GLY A 256 -21.36 1.41 -3.35
CA GLY A 256 -21.06 2.25 -4.50
C GLY A 256 -22.08 2.07 -5.64
N GLU A 257 -22.43 0.83 -5.99
CA GLU A 257 -23.43 0.52 -7.00
C GLU A 257 -24.84 1.01 -6.61
N ASN A 258 -25.20 0.96 -5.32
CA ASN A 258 -26.49 1.46 -4.82
C ASN A 258 -26.55 2.99 -4.91
N LEU A 259 -25.48 3.69 -4.57
CA LEU A 259 -25.38 5.15 -4.68
C LEU A 259 -25.46 5.59 -6.16
N GLU A 260 -24.77 4.90 -7.05
CA GLU A 260 -24.83 5.17 -8.50
C GLU A 260 -26.26 5.00 -9.04
N LYS A 261 -26.96 3.91 -8.66
CA LYS A 261 -28.35 3.67 -9.02
C LYS A 261 -29.31 4.73 -8.46
N ALA A 262 -28.98 5.31 -7.31
CA ALA A 262 -29.74 6.41 -6.71
C ALA A 262 -29.45 7.78 -7.35
N GLY A 263 -28.58 7.83 -8.38
CA GLY A 263 -28.28 9.05 -9.14
C GLY A 263 -27.08 9.83 -8.64
N TYR A 264 -26.33 9.32 -7.63
CA TYR A 264 -25.10 9.98 -7.19
C TYR A 264 -23.91 9.67 -8.10
N SER A 265 -23.04 10.64 -8.30
CA SER A 265 -21.76 10.43 -8.97
C SER A 265 -20.79 9.69 -8.02
N ALA A 266 -20.95 8.38 -7.94
CA ALA A 266 -20.26 7.53 -6.96
C ALA A 266 -19.33 6.52 -7.62
N THR A 267 -18.27 6.14 -6.91
CA THR A 267 -17.37 5.04 -7.28
C THR A 267 -16.99 4.23 -6.04
N SER A 268 -16.42 3.04 -6.25
CA SER A 268 -15.88 2.25 -5.15
C SER A 268 -14.39 1.98 -5.32
N LEU A 269 -13.63 2.01 -4.22
CA LEU A 269 -12.22 1.66 -4.15
C LEU A 269 -12.03 0.48 -3.21
N GLN A 270 -11.72 -0.71 -3.76
CA GLN A 270 -11.64 -1.93 -2.99
C GLN A 270 -10.72 -2.98 -3.63
N GLY A 271 -10.30 -3.99 -2.85
CA GLY A 271 -9.25 -4.92 -3.21
C GLY A 271 -9.51 -5.85 -4.42
N ASN A 272 -10.75 -5.95 -4.92
CA ASN A 272 -11.06 -6.77 -6.11
C ASN A 272 -10.92 -5.99 -7.43
N LEU A 273 -10.67 -4.68 -7.38
CA LEU A 273 -10.42 -3.89 -8.59
C LEU A 273 -9.02 -4.17 -9.14
N SER A 274 -8.89 -4.22 -10.47
CA SER A 274 -7.56 -4.16 -11.10
C SER A 274 -6.89 -2.82 -10.83
N GLN A 275 -5.56 -2.77 -10.90
CA GLN A 275 -4.81 -1.54 -10.62
C GLN A 275 -5.27 -0.37 -11.50
N ASN A 276 -5.48 -0.60 -12.80
CA ASN A 276 -5.96 0.45 -13.70
C ASN A 276 -7.34 1.00 -13.29
N ARG A 277 -8.25 0.14 -12.81
CA ARG A 277 -9.55 0.59 -12.31
C ARG A 277 -9.44 1.32 -10.99
N ARG A 278 -8.51 0.93 -10.11
CA ARG A 278 -8.24 1.64 -8.85
C ARG A 278 -7.71 3.05 -9.14
N GLN A 279 -6.74 3.15 -10.04
CA GLN A 279 -6.18 4.44 -10.45
C GLN A 279 -7.25 5.33 -11.09
N ALA A 280 -8.03 4.80 -12.04
CA ALA A 280 -9.12 5.55 -12.66
C ALA A 280 -10.19 6.03 -11.66
N ALA A 281 -10.49 5.24 -10.61
CA ALA A 281 -11.41 5.64 -9.55
C ALA A 281 -10.83 6.77 -8.70
N LEU A 282 -9.54 6.68 -8.35
CA LEU A 282 -8.84 7.70 -7.58
C LEU A 282 -8.72 9.03 -8.35
N ASP A 283 -8.28 8.96 -9.61
CA ASP A 283 -8.13 10.14 -10.46
C ASP A 283 -9.49 10.79 -10.68
N GLY A 284 -10.52 10.00 -11.01
CA GLY A 284 -11.87 10.52 -11.17
C GLY A 284 -12.44 11.17 -9.89
N PHE A 285 -12.05 10.71 -8.70
CA PHE A 285 -12.43 11.32 -7.44
C PHE A 285 -11.64 12.60 -7.16
N ARG A 286 -10.34 12.64 -7.47
CA ARG A 286 -9.51 13.83 -7.38
C ARG A 286 -9.98 14.95 -8.31
N ASP A 287 -10.36 14.58 -9.53
CA ASP A 287 -10.79 15.51 -10.57
C ASP A 287 -12.25 15.95 -10.41
N GLY A 288 -12.98 15.43 -9.40
CA GLY A 288 -14.39 15.77 -9.14
C GLY A 288 -15.38 15.08 -10.09
N LYS A 289 -14.92 14.13 -10.93
CA LYS A 289 -15.80 13.28 -11.73
C LYS A 289 -16.72 12.45 -10.85
N TYR A 290 -16.18 11.95 -9.73
CA TYR A 290 -16.93 11.26 -8.69
C TYR A 290 -16.98 12.15 -7.45
N GLN A 291 -18.19 12.45 -6.96
CA GLN A 291 -18.39 13.18 -5.71
C GLN A 291 -18.31 12.27 -4.49
N ILE A 292 -18.62 10.98 -4.66
CA ILE A 292 -18.63 10.01 -3.58
C ILE A 292 -17.70 8.84 -3.91
N MET A 293 -16.78 8.54 -2.98
CA MET A 293 -15.97 7.33 -3.03
C MET A 293 -16.27 6.42 -1.86
N VAL A 294 -16.63 5.15 -2.13
CA VAL A 294 -16.83 4.13 -1.10
C VAL A 294 -15.59 3.23 -1.04
N ALA A 295 -14.93 3.17 0.12
CA ALA A 295 -13.68 2.46 0.26
C ALA A 295 -13.62 1.57 1.51
N THR A 296 -12.69 0.61 1.50
CA THR A 296 -12.25 -0.09 2.73
C THR A 296 -10.99 0.57 3.26
N ASP A 297 -10.68 0.41 4.56
CA ASP A 297 -9.47 0.96 5.17
C ASP A 297 -8.22 0.67 4.36
N ILE A 298 -8.01 -0.61 4.01
CA ILE A 298 -6.83 -1.04 3.24
C ILE A 298 -6.75 -0.34 1.88
N ALA A 299 -7.88 -0.13 1.22
CA ALA A 299 -7.91 0.48 -0.10
C ALA A 299 -7.80 2.02 -0.05
N ALA A 300 -8.25 2.64 1.04
CA ALA A 300 -8.19 4.08 1.27
C ALA A 300 -6.89 4.56 1.92
N ARG A 301 -6.03 3.63 2.36
CA ARG A 301 -4.70 3.98 2.88
C ARG A 301 -3.83 4.55 1.77
N GLY A 302 -3.06 5.58 2.10
CA GLY A 302 -2.21 6.26 1.13
C GLY A 302 -2.96 7.16 0.14
N ILE A 303 -4.30 7.33 0.25
CA ILE A 303 -5.02 8.31 -0.57
C ILE A 303 -4.70 9.71 -0.07
N ASP A 304 -4.01 10.48 -0.90
CA ASP A 304 -3.89 11.92 -0.72
C ASP A 304 -4.88 12.64 -1.62
N VAL A 305 -6.05 12.94 -1.06
CA VAL A 305 -7.06 13.80 -1.67
C VAL A 305 -7.29 14.96 -0.72
N THR A 306 -6.87 16.13 -1.15
CA THR A 306 -6.86 17.34 -0.31
C THR A 306 -8.22 18.01 -0.16
N ARG A 307 -9.25 17.55 -0.89
CA ARG A 307 -10.56 18.21 -0.98
C ARG A 307 -11.71 17.42 -0.37
N ILE A 308 -11.44 16.44 0.52
CA ILE A 308 -12.52 15.68 1.15
C ILE A 308 -13.25 16.57 2.14
N SER A 309 -14.52 16.91 1.83
CA SER A 309 -15.39 17.70 2.70
C SER A 309 -15.94 16.84 3.85
N HIS A 310 -16.35 15.61 3.56
CA HIS A 310 -16.99 14.71 4.51
C HIS A 310 -16.37 13.33 4.52
N VAL A 311 -16.18 12.79 5.72
CA VAL A 311 -15.86 11.38 5.95
C VAL A 311 -17.07 10.71 6.60
N ILE A 312 -17.58 9.63 5.99
CA ILE A 312 -18.68 8.86 6.55
C ILE A 312 -18.19 7.46 6.90
N ASN A 313 -18.17 7.12 8.17
CA ASN A 313 -17.95 5.76 8.64
C ASN A 313 -19.29 5.00 8.59
N TYR A 314 -19.61 4.38 7.45
CA TYR A 314 -20.75 3.49 7.30
C TYR A 314 -20.66 2.30 8.25
N ASP A 315 -19.45 1.75 8.39
CA ASP A 315 -19.08 0.79 9.43
C ASP A 315 -18.04 1.43 10.36
N ILE A 316 -18.26 1.35 11.66
CA ILE A 316 -17.28 1.78 12.65
C ILE A 316 -15.96 1.00 12.46
N PRO A 317 -14.78 1.63 12.56
CA PRO A 317 -13.50 0.95 12.44
C PRO A 317 -13.25 -0.02 13.59
N GLY A 318 -12.31 -0.95 13.38
CA GLY A 318 -11.94 -1.94 14.39
C GLY A 318 -11.07 -1.42 15.53
N THR A 319 -10.45 -0.22 15.37
CA THR A 319 -9.58 0.43 16.36
C THR A 319 -9.82 1.93 16.40
N ALA A 320 -9.50 2.57 17.54
CA ALA A 320 -9.59 4.03 17.66
C ALA A 320 -8.56 4.75 16.77
N ASP A 321 -7.39 4.16 16.55
CA ASP A 321 -6.37 4.70 15.63
C ASP A 321 -6.89 4.70 14.19
N ALA A 322 -7.55 3.62 13.75
CA ALA A 322 -8.18 3.59 12.44
C ALA A 322 -9.29 4.67 12.31
N TYR A 323 -10.01 4.96 13.39
CA TYR A 323 -10.98 6.08 13.41
C TYR A 323 -10.26 7.40 13.13
N THR A 324 -9.22 7.71 13.87
CA THR A 324 -8.43 8.93 13.72
C THR A 324 -7.83 9.06 12.30
N HIS A 325 -7.32 7.95 11.75
CA HIS A 325 -6.79 7.90 10.39
C HIS A 325 -7.85 8.14 9.31
N ARG A 326 -9.09 7.65 9.52
CA ARG A 326 -10.20 7.88 8.59
C ARG A 326 -10.64 9.34 8.60
N ILE A 327 -10.91 9.89 9.77
CA ILE A 327 -11.39 11.28 9.89
C ILE A 327 -10.30 12.29 9.49
N GLY A 328 -9.01 11.98 9.69
CA GLY A 328 -7.88 12.77 9.20
C GLY A 328 -7.78 12.82 7.67
N ARG A 329 -8.72 12.25 6.91
CA ARG A 329 -8.86 12.46 5.46
C ARG A 329 -9.60 13.76 5.14
N THR A 330 -10.37 14.32 6.07
CA THR A 330 -10.97 15.66 5.98
C THR A 330 -10.32 16.63 6.96
N GLY A 331 -10.70 17.90 6.96
CA GLY A 331 -10.13 18.90 7.86
C GLY A 331 -8.67 19.27 7.61
N ARG A 332 -8.15 19.06 6.38
CA ARG A 332 -6.77 19.35 5.99
C ARG A 332 -6.58 20.80 5.51
N ALA A 333 -5.34 21.29 5.61
CA ALA A 333 -4.94 22.62 5.11
C ALA A 333 -5.79 23.77 5.67
N ALA A 334 -6.06 23.76 6.99
CA ALA A 334 -6.85 24.76 7.71
C ALA A 334 -8.32 24.88 7.29
N LYS A 335 -8.86 23.88 6.54
CA LYS A 335 -10.30 23.77 6.27
C LYS A 335 -10.98 22.96 7.36
N THR A 336 -12.24 23.31 7.67
CA THR A 336 -13.12 22.50 8.52
C THR A 336 -13.61 21.28 7.73
N GLY A 337 -13.84 20.15 8.41
CA GLY A 337 -14.38 18.94 7.81
C GLY A 337 -15.40 18.29 8.72
N ASP A 338 -16.26 17.46 8.16
CA ASP A 338 -17.28 16.73 8.89
C ASP A 338 -17.03 15.22 8.86
N ALA A 339 -17.22 14.58 10.02
CA ALA A 339 -17.09 13.13 10.18
C ALA A 339 -18.37 12.55 10.77
N PHE A 340 -19.12 11.79 9.97
CA PHE A 340 -20.33 11.10 10.40
C PHE A 340 -20.05 9.62 10.60
N THR A 341 -20.57 9.04 11.70
CA THR A 341 -20.36 7.63 11.98
C THR A 341 -21.71 6.96 12.29
N LEU A 342 -22.09 5.98 11.47
CA LEU A 342 -23.30 5.19 11.67
C LEU A 342 -22.98 4.08 12.68
N VAL A 343 -23.65 4.11 13.83
CA VAL A 343 -23.39 3.18 14.93
C VAL A 343 -24.62 2.36 15.27
N SER A 344 -24.41 1.07 15.51
CA SER A 344 -25.43 0.16 16.07
C SER A 344 -25.20 -0.05 17.57
N GLU A 345 -26.12 -0.72 18.25
CA GLU A 345 -25.96 -1.08 19.66
C GLU A 345 -24.70 -1.93 19.90
N GLU A 346 -24.36 -2.82 18.95
CA GLU A 346 -23.16 -3.67 19.01
C GLU A 346 -21.87 -2.86 19.02
N ASP A 347 -21.88 -1.63 18.50
CA ASP A 347 -20.71 -0.77 18.35
C ASP A 347 -20.39 0.02 19.64
N ALA A 348 -21.21 -0.07 20.69
CA ALA A 348 -21.11 0.74 21.91
C ALA A 348 -19.74 0.64 22.63
N VAL A 349 -19.10 -0.51 22.60
CA VAL A 349 -17.77 -0.71 23.21
C VAL A 349 -16.71 0.09 22.44
N MET A 350 -16.75 0.01 21.10
CA MET A 350 -15.82 0.72 20.25
C MET A 350 -16.01 2.24 20.34
N VAL A 351 -17.25 2.70 20.38
CA VAL A 351 -17.56 4.14 20.58
C VAL A 351 -16.91 4.66 21.87
N ARG A 352 -17.07 3.94 23.01
CA ARG A 352 -16.42 4.32 24.27
C ARG A 352 -14.91 4.35 24.19
N THR A 353 -14.33 3.43 23.44
CA THR A 353 -12.85 3.38 23.21
C THR A 353 -12.39 4.58 22.41
N ILE A 354 -13.11 4.92 21.34
CA ILE A 354 -12.81 6.10 20.51
C ILE A 354 -12.94 7.38 21.36
N GLU A 355 -14.03 7.57 22.09
CA GLU A 355 -14.26 8.74 22.95
C GLU A 355 -13.16 8.89 24.01
N ARG A 356 -12.65 7.76 24.57
CA ARG A 356 -11.54 7.78 25.53
C ARG A 356 -10.24 8.27 24.87
N VAL A 357 -9.93 7.81 23.66
CA VAL A 357 -8.73 8.23 22.94
C VAL A 357 -8.82 9.69 22.50
N LEU A 358 -10.01 10.14 22.10
CA LEU A 358 -10.27 11.53 21.74
C LEU A 358 -10.30 12.49 22.96
N GLY A 359 -10.47 11.96 24.16
CA GLY A 359 -10.62 12.75 25.38
C GLY A 359 -11.94 13.52 25.46
N ALA A 360 -12.89 13.27 24.56
CA ALA A 360 -14.17 13.96 24.47
C ALA A 360 -15.29 13.01 24.04
N LYS A 361 -16.53 13.30 24.48
CA LYS A 361 -17.72 12.61 23.97
C LYS A 361 -18.08 13.14 22.59
N ILE A 362 -18.46 12.23 21.69
CA ILE A 362 -18.93 12.58 20.36
C ILE A 362 -20.43 12.82 20.43
N GLU A 363 -20.90 13.89 19.81
CA GLU A 363 -22.32 14.24 19.75
C GLU A 363 -23.14 13.14 19.05
N ARG A 364 -24.29 12.78 19.61
CA ARG A 364 -25.26 11.87 18.99
C ARG A 364 -26.32 12.71 18.30
N ARG A 365 -26.47 12.48 16.99
CA ARG A 365 -27.44 13.19 16.14
C ARG A 365 -28.46 12.22 15.57
N THR A 366 -29.63 12.75 15.25
CA THR A 366 -30.68 12.06 14.49
C THR A 366 -31.07 12.93 13.31
N VAL A 367 -31.55 12.28 12.24
CA VAL A 367 -32.06 13.00 11.05
C VAL A 367 -33.54 13.20 11.21
N ALA A 368 -33.99 14.47 11.12
CA ALA A 368 -35.39 14.81 11.22
C ALA A 368 -36.18 14.16 10.08
N GLY A 369 -37.34 13.57 10.41
CA GLY A 369 -38.19 12.91 9.41
C GLY A 369 -37.77 11.50 8.98
N PHE A 370 -36.63 10.99 9.48
CA PHE A 370 -36.23 9.61 9.19
C PHE A 370 -36.93 8.62 10.14
N ASP A 371 -37.55 7.58 9.58
CA ASP A 371 -38.23 6.52 10.33
C ASP A 371 -37.26 5.47 10.88
N TYR A 372 -36.80 5.67 12.12
CA TYR A 372 -35.91 4.73 12.82
C TYR A 372 -36.62 3.43 13.26
N GLY A 373 -37.96 3.41 13.25
CA GLY A 373 -38.79 2.27 13.66
C GLY A 373 -39.13 1.31 12.50
N LYS A 374 -38.71 1.59 11.27
CA LYS A 374 -38.98 0.76 10.10
C LYS A 374 -38.55 -0.69 10.32
N SER A 375 -39.50 -1.61 10.21
CA SER A 375 -39.25 -3.03 10.46
C SER A 375 -38.25 -3.64 9.45
N THR A 376 -37.47 -4.62 9.89
CA THR A 376 -36.56 -5.38 9.05
C THR A 376 -37.33 -6.02 7.91
N PRO A 377 -36.93 -5.81 6.62
CA PRO A 377 -37.56 -6.53 5.51
C PRO A 377 -37.39 -8.04 5.69
N ALA A 378 -38.43 -8.82 5.42
CA ALA A 378 -38.46 -10.28 5.60
C ALA A 378 -37.32 -11.03 4.87
N ARG A 379 -36.65 -10.38 3.89
CA ARG A 379 -35.46 -10.88 3.19
C ARG A 379 -34.52 -9.72 2.90
N SER A 380 -33.68 -9.35 3.87
CA SER A 380 -32.53 -8.49 3.58
C SER A 380 -31.31 -9.36 3.30
N ASN A 381 -30.96 -9.49 2.02
CA ASN A 381 -29.70 -10.16 1.60
C ASN A 381 -28.44 -9.34 1.93
N GLU A 382 -28.59 -8.18 2.53
CA GLU A 382 -27.46 -7.27 2.83
C GLU A 382 -26.57 -7.79 3.96
N PHE A 383 -27.14 -8.57 4.88
CA PHE A 383 -26.47 -9.18 6.02
C PHE A 383 -26.42 -10.72 5.94
N ALA A 384 -27.04 -11.32 4.91
CA ALA A 384 -26.97 -12.76 4.71
C ALA A 384 -25.53 -13.17 4.40
N ARG A 385 -25.00 -14.14 5.17
CA ARG A 385 -23.78 -14.83 4.76
C ARG A 385 -23.98 -15.38 3.36
N PRO A 386 -23.01 -15.21 2.44
CA PRO A 386 -23.10 -15.86 1.14
C PRO A 386 -23.34 -17.37 1.37
N PRO A 387 -24.21 -18.02 0.55
CA PRO A 387 -24.41 -19.46 0.64
C PRO A 387 -23.02 -20.12 0.63
N ARG A 388 -22.77 -21.03 1.58
CA ARG A 388 -21.59 -21.89 1.49
C ARG A 388 -21.72 -22.64 0.17
N GLU A 389 -20.79 -22.46 -0.75
CA GLU A 389 -20.70 -23.33 -1.92
C GLU A 389 -20.68 -24.79 -1.41
N PRO A 390 -21.53 -25.66 -1.97
CA PRO A 390 -21.51 -27.05 -1.61
C PRO A 390 -20.11 -27.57 -1.92
N GLN A 391 -19.39 -27.99 -0.86
CA GLN A 391 -18.11 -28.68 -1.03
C GLN A 391 -18.37 -29.86 -1.97
N ARG A 392 -17.85 -29.81 -3.18
CA ARG A 392 -17.82 -30.96 -4.09
C ARG A 392 -17.16 -32.10 -3.32
N ARG A 393 -17.95 -33.07 -2.89
CA ARG A 393 -17.44 -34.33 -2.31
C ARG A 393 -16.45 -34.88 -3.33
N ARG A 394 -15.19 -35.00 -2.94
CA ARG A 394 -14.22 -35.78 -3.71
C ARG A 394 -14.79 -37.17 -3.87
N PRO A 395 -14.82 -37.75 -5.09
CA PRO A 395 -15.20 -39.15 -5.26
C PRO A 395 -14.27 -40.00 -4.41
N GLN A 396 -14.85 -40.82 -3.55
CA GLN A 396 -14.10 -41.90 -2.89
C GLN A 396 -13.68 -42.90 -3.96
N PRO A 397 -12.43 -43.40 -3.96
CA PRO A 397 -12.05 -44.47 -4.87
C PRO A 397 -12.92 -45.72 -4.55
N SER A 398 -13.65 -46.20 -5.54
CA SER A 398 -14.42 -47.42 -5.48
C SER A 398 -13.49 -48.61 -5.19
N ALA A 399 -13.73 -49.28 -4.07
CA ALA A 399 -13.09 -50.54 -3.76
C ALA A 399 -13.52 -51.56 -4.81
N ILE A 400 -12.57 -52.02 -5.60
CA ILE A 400 -12.76 -53.17 -6.52
C ILE A 400 -12.86 -54.41 -5.64
N ALA A 401 -14.06 -54.99 -5.57
CA ALA A 401 -14.31 -56.28 -4.95
C ALA A 401 -13.74 -57.41 -5.85
N THR A 402 -12.63 -57.94 -5.49
CA THR A 402 -12.17 -59.23 -6.02
C THR A 402 -12.76 -60.38 -5.17
N ARG A 403 -13.70 -61.07 -5.82
CA ARG A 403 -14.26 -62.33 -5.35
C ARG A 403 -13.23 -63.41 -5.66
N GLY A 404 -12.68 -64.06 -4.66
CA GLY A 404 -11.83 -65.23 -4.80
C GLY A 404 -12.11 -66.17 -3.65
N GLN A 405 -12.46 -67.40 -4.00
CA GLN A 405 -13.00 -68.51 -3.22
C GLN A 405 -12.06 -68.98 -2.14
N ALA A 406 -12.69 -69.52 -1.11
CA ALA A 406 -12.11 -70.19 0.04
C ALA A 406 -11.38 -71.50 -0.33
N SER A 407 -10.32 -71.80 0.43
CA SER A 407 -10.07 -73.14 0.96
C SER A 407 -9.19 -73.02 2.20
N ASN A 408 -9.70 -73.65 3.22
CA ASN A 408 -9.15 -73.98 4.50
C ASN A 408 -7.79 -74.67 4.37
N ILE A 409 -6.86 -74.40 5.31
CA ILE A 409 -6.19 -75.43 6.16
C ILE A 409 -5.34 -74.65 7.18
N GLY A 410 -5.40 -75.17 8.43
CA GLY A 410 -4.83 -74.61 9.62
C GLY A 410 -3.31 -74.78 9.80
N GLY A 411 -2.77 -74.12 10.81
CA GLY A 411 -1.43 -74.30 11.28
C GLY A 411 -0.94 -73.16 12.14
N SER A 412 -1.07 -73.36 13.45
CA SER A 412 -0.41 -72.54 14.47
C SER A 412 1.11 -72.57 14.33
N TRP A 413 1.78 -71.53 14.80
CA TRP A 413 2.91 -71.57 15.75
C TRP A 413 3.64 -70.25 15.76
N SER A 414 3.65 -69.64 16.84
CA SER A 414 4.59 -68.92 17.70
C SER A 414 5.92 -68.43 17.13
N ASP A 415 6.19 -67.26 17.54
CA ASP A 415 7.38 -66.71 18.25
C ASP A 415 8.62 -66.24 17.53
N SER A 416 8.97 -65.05 17.97
CA SER A 416 10.28 -64.51 18.34
C SER A 416 11.31 -64.01 17.31
N ARG A 417 11.66 -62.77 17.59
CA ARG A 417 13.00 -62.15 17.68
C ARG A 417 13.79 -61.72 16.45
N SER A 418 14.06 -60.45 16.51
CA SER A 418 15.41 -59.81 16.43
C SER A 418 16.23 -59.87 15.16
N GLY A 419 16.74 -58.73 14.78
CA GLY A 419 18.13 -58.63 14.33
C GLY A 419 18.36 -57.95 12.99
N GLU A 420 18.82 -56.74 13.08
CA GLU A 420 20.05 -56.20 12.44
C GLU A 420 20.32 -56.44 10.95
N ASP A 421 20.44 -55.31 10.28
CA ASP A 421 21.70 -54.88 9.60
C ASP A 421 22.00 -55.36 8.19
N ARG A 422 22.50 -54.37 7.43
CA ARG A 422 23.39 -54.41 6.26
C ARG A 422 22.84 -54.06 4.88
N ARG A 423 23.31 -52.88 4.49
CA ARG A 423 23.64 -52.54 3.07
C ARG A 423 24.65 -53.59 2.52
N PRO A 424 24.79 -53.79 1.21
CA PRO A 424 25.67 -52.90 0.45
C PRO A 424 25.35 -52.64 -1.05
N ARG A 425 25.98 -51.61 -1.51
CA ARG A 425 26.57 -51.25 -2.81
C ARG A 425 26.69 -52.33 -3.88
N ASN A 426 26.48 -51.94 -5.14
CA ASN A 426 27.49 -51.91 -6.24
C ASN A 426 26.78 -51.74 -7.59
N ASP A 427 27.20 -50.86 -8.36
CA ASP A 427 28.26 -50.67 -9.38
C ASP A 427 27.71 -50.69 -10.78
N GLN A 428 28.16 -49.70 -11.50
CA GLN A 428 28.17 -49.45 -12.96
C GLN A 428 28.87 -50.61 -13.74
N PRO A 429 29.02 -50.63 -15.11
CA PRO A 429 29.06 -49.53 -16.09
C PRO A 429 28.66 -49.90 -17.55
N GLY A 430 28.71 -48.85 -18.42
CA GLY A 430 29.15 -49.02 -19.83
C GLY A 430 28.02 -48.99 -20.89
N GLN A 431 28.00 -48.30 -21.97
CA GLN A 431 28.95 -48.01 -23.03
C GLN A 431 28.30 -47.05 -24.10
N ARG A 432 29.07 -46.09 -24.51
CA ARG A 432 29.34 -45.49 -25.82
C ARG A 432 28.62 -45.96 -27.09
N ARG A 433 28.20 -44.95 -27.90
CA ARG A 433 28.53 -44.75 -29.37
C ARG A 433 27.90 -43.43 -29.78
N SER A 434 28.58 -42.36 -30.18
CA SER A 434 29.34 -42.03 -31.41
C SER A 434 28.49 -41.92 -32.68
N GLY A 435 28.53 -40.73 -33.29
CA GLY A 435 28.21 -40.50 -34.70
C GLY A 435 27.62 -39.12 -34.92
N GLN A 436 28.44 -38.14 -35.25
CA GLN A 436 28.81 -37.56 -36.53
C GLN A 436 27.90 -36.40 -36.98
N ALA A 437 28.55 -35.24 -37.07
CA ALA A 437 28.13 -34.11 -37.92
C ALA A 437 28.40 -34.43 -39.42
N PRO A 438 27.84 -33.66 -40.34
CA PRO A 438 28.66 -32.84 -41.19
C PRO A 438 28.10 -31.44 -41.46
N ASP A 439 28.82 -30.53 -41.47
CA ASP A 439 29.58 -29.53 -42.26
C ASP A 439 29.04 -29.19 -43.67
N THR A 440 29.35 -27.95 -44.02
CA THR A 440 29.42 -27.25 -45.30
C THR A 440 28.28 -26.26 -45.58
N SER A 441 28.59 -25.00 -45.55
CA SER A 441 29.33 -24.08 -46.44
C SER A 441 28.46 -23.36 -47.46
N ASN A 442 28.72 -22.07 -47.50
CA ASN A 442 28.68 -21.18 -48.66
C ASN A 442 27.35 -20.66 -49.23
N TYR A 443 27.19 -19.36 -49.23
CA TYR A 443 27.36 -18.54 -50.42
C TYR A 443 27.41 -17.03 -50.09
N ARG A 444 28.41 -16.42 -50.71
CA ARG A 444 28.73 -15.00 -50.86
C ARG A 444 27.64 -14.23 -51.61
N GLY A 445 27.34 -12.94 -51.27
CA GLY A 445 27.94 -11.90 -52.01
C GLY A 445 27.01 -10.88 -52.66
N ARG A 446 27.42 -9.64 -52.59
CA ARG A 446 27.18 -8.42 -53.41
C ARG A 446 26.34 -7.37 -52.76
N ASP A 447 26.93 -6.30 -52.27
CA ASP A 447 27.53 -5.10 -52.92
C ASP A 447 26.60 -4.35 -53.88
N GLN A 448 26.39 -3.12 -53.56
CA GLN A 448 26.51 -1.86 -54.31
C GLN A 448 25.49 -0.83 -53.86
N ARG A 449 25.96 0.22 -53.18
CA ARG A 449 26.41 1.54 -53.68
C ARG A 449 25.34 2.46 -54.26
N ARG A 450 25.46 3.63 -53.77
CA ARG A 450 25.28 5.00 -54.32
C ARG A 450 24.11 5.75 -53.71
N SER A 451 24.31 6.80 -53.05
CA SER A 451 24.95 8.14 -53.25
C SER A 451 23.92 9.25 -53.42
N ARG A 452 24.11 10.26 -52.57
CA ARG A 452 23.97 11.72 -52.83
C ARG A 452 22.66 12.31 -53.35
N ASN A 453 22.13 13.27 -52.64
CA ASN A 453 22.26 14.73 -52.89
C ASN A 453 21.42 15.49 -51.88
N THR A 454 21.97 16.35 -51.05
CA THR A 454 22.16 17.81 -51.17
C THR A 454 20.95 18.60 -51.67
N SER A 455 20.45 19.46 -50.84
CA SER A 455 20.49 20.92 -50.84
C SER A 455 19.22 21.53 -50.28
N ARG A 456 19.40 22.43 -49.29
CA ARG A 456 19.12 23.89 -49.33
C ARG A 456 17.66 24.21 -49.64
N ALA A 457 16.96 25.12 -49.02
CA ALA A 457 17.23 26.27 -48.20
C ALA A 457 15.86 26.91 -47.85
N SER A 458 15.88 27.68 -46.78
CA SER A 458 15.21 28.95 -46.59
C SER A 458 13.67 29.08 -46.67
N ALA A 459 13.01 29.31 -45.59
CA ALA A 459 12.38 30.57 -45.19
C ALA A 459 12.05 30.49 -43.70
#